data_bfaa8707a56f1e7502016d491f7d2ec5
#
_entry.id   bfaa8707a56f1e7502016d491f7d2ec5
#
_cell.length_a   1.000
_cell.length_b   1.000
_cell.length_c   1.000
_cell.angle_alpha   90.00
_cell.angle_beta   90.00
_cell.angle_gamma   90.00
#
_symmetry.space_group_name_H-M   'P 1'
#
loop_
_entity.id
_entity.type
_entity.pdbx_description
1 polymer ?
#
loop_
_entity_poly.entity_id
_entity_poly.type
_entity_poly.pdbx_seq_one_letter_code
_entity_poly.pdbx_strand_id
1 'polypeptide(L)'
;MLYAGILLVATPVSAQDKSNCALMQRLAQQHSNDMARRNSMDHAGFHNRAKQGARAENVAMGSTTKAGAMAQWWTSPGHAANMLLPGCKAVAHAVSKSGRHYWTMLIGR
;
A
#
# COMPACT_ATOMS: atom_id res chain seq x y z
N MET A 1 12.29 37.59 0.41
CA MET A 1 12.23 36.82 0.43
C MET A 1 11.97 36.02 0.32
N LEU A 2 11.84 35.85 -0.10
CA LEU A 2 11.51 34.97 -0.15
C LEU A 2 11.43 34.23 -0.60
N TYR A 3 11.50 34.03 -0.83
CA TYR A 3 11.22 33.14 -1.08
C TYR A 3 11.14 32.41 -1.48
N ALA A 4 11.16 32.64 -1.19
CA ALA A 4 11.13 31.89 -2.38
C ALA A 4 11.06 30.39 -2.18
N GLY A 5 11.85 29.86 -1.36
CA GLY A 5 11.82 28.45 -1.09
C GLY A 5 10.43 28.01 -0.78
N ILE A 6 9.72 28.92 -0.37
CA ILE A 6 8.35 28.74 -0.05
C ILE A 6 7.54 28.15 -1.18
N LEU A 7 7.90 28.51 -2.37
CA LEU A 7 7.20 28.02 -3.52
C LEU A 7 7.27 26.51 -3.61
N LEU A 8 8.35 25.96 -3.11
CA LEU A 8 8.54 24.53 -3.13
C LEU A 8 7.48 23.84 -2.32
N VAL A 9 7.13 24.47 -1.21
CA VAL A 9 6.15 23.88 -0.32
C VAL A 9 4.78 23.89 -0.93
N ALA A 10 4.55 24.84 -1.80
CA ALA A 10 3.26 24.99 -2.42
C ALA A 10 3.08 24.15 -3.68
N THR A 11 4.05 23.34 -4.04
CA THR A 11 3.97 22.52 -5.24
C THR A 11 2.82 21.52 -5.11
N PRO A 12 1.84 21.54 -6.01
CA PRO A 12 0.74 20.62 -5.96
C PRO A 12 1.17 19.22 -6.41
N VAL A 13 0.42 18.22 -5.97
CA VAL A 13 0.62 16.85 -6.42
C VAL A 13 0.27 16.81 -7.91
N SER A 14 1.15 16.25 -8.73
CA SER A 14 0.95 16.17 -10.17
C SER A 14 -0.17 15.19 -10.53
N ALA A 15 -0.72 15.33 -11.72
CA ALA A 15 -1.71 14.40 -12.24
C ALA A 15 -1.13 13.00 -12.34
N GLN A 16 0.17 12.89 -12.68
CA GLN A 16 0.86 11.62 -12.77
C GLN A 16 0.92 10.93 -11.41
N ASP A 17 1.24 11.67 -10.35
CA ASP A 17 1.30 11.11 -9.00
C ASP A 17 -0.07 10.66 -8.52
N LYS A 18 -1.10 11.44 -8.79
CA LYS A 18 -2.48 11.07 -8.45
C LYS A 18 -2.91 9.81 -9.20
N SER A 19 -2.55 9.71 -10.46
CA SER A 19 -2.85 8.56 -11.28
C SER A 19 -2.16 7.31 -10.73
N ASN A 20 -0.89 7.45 -10.33
CA ASN A 20 -0.16 6.35 -9.71
C ASN A 20 -0.81 5.90 -8.40
N CYS A 21 -1.24 6.84 -7.58
CA CYS A 21 -1.91 6.49 -6.33
C CYS A 21 -3.21 5.74 -6.57
N ALA A 22 -3.98 6.16 -7.55
CA ALA A 22 -5.21 5.46 -7.92
C ALA A 22 -4.91 4.05 -8.41
N LEU A 23 -3.86 3.89 -9.21
CA LEU A 23 -3.45 2.58 -9.69
C LEU A 23 -2.99 1.70 -8.53
N MET A 24 -2.17 2.23 -7.61
CA MET A 24 -1.71 1.48 -6.46
C MET A 24 -2.90 1.02 -5.61
N GLN A 25 -3.90 1.87 -5.44
CA GLN A 25 -5.10 1.51 -4.68
C GLN A 25 -5.84 0.35 -5.35
N ARG A 26 -6.00 0.39 -6.67
CA ARG A 26 -6.64 -0.71 -7.40
C ARG A 26 -5.85 -2.01 -7.28
N LEU A 27 -4.53 -1.93 -7.45
CA LEU A 27 -3.67 -3.11 -7.38
C LEU A 27 -3.66 -3.71 -5.98
N ALA A 28 -3.62 -2.86 -4.95
CA ALA A 28 -3.69 -3.33 -3.57
C ALA A 28 -5.01 -4.04 -3.30
N GLN A 29 -6.12 -3.48 -3.79
CA GLN A 29 -7.42 -4.10 -3.63
C GLN A 29 -7.51 -5.43 -4.35
N GLN A 30 -7.00 -5.50 -5.58
CA GLN A 30 -6.97 -6.75 -6.34
C GLN A 30 -6.18 -7.83 -5.59
N HIS A 31 -5.05 -7.46 -4.99
CA HIS A 31 -4.24 -8.44 -4.26
C HIS A 31 -4.92 -8.88 -2.97
N SER A 32 -5.53 -7.97 -2.22
CA SER A 32 -6.30 -8.33 -1.02
C SER A 32 -7.45 -9.28 -1.38
N ASN A 33 -8.16 -8.97 -2.48
CA ASN A 33 -9.24 -9.82 -2.97
C ASN A 33 -8.72 -11.22 -3.33
N ASP A 34 -7.56 -11.27 -3.98
CA ASP A 34 -6.96 -12.54 -4.39
C ASP A 34 -6.54 -13.37 -3.19
N MET A 35 -5.89 -12.75 -2.20
CA MET A 35 -5.53 -13.45 -0.96
C MET A 35 -6.76 -13.98 -0.24
N ALA A 36 -7.81 -13.17 -0.16
CA ALA A 36 -9.06 -13.59 0.49
C ALA A 36 -9.71 -14.75 -0.27
N ARG A 37 -9.72 -14.68 -1.60
CA ARG A 37 -10.30 -15.74 -2.44
C ARG A 37 -9.55 -17.06 -2.26
N ARG A 38 -8.22 -17.00 -2.18
CA ARG A 38 -7.38 -18.19 -1.98
C ARG A 38 -7.21 -18.58 -0.52
N ASN A 39 -7.65 -17.72 0.40
CA ASN A 39 -7.46 -17.87 1.84
C ASN A 39 -5.98 -18.09 2.17
N SER A 40 -5.13 -17.27 1.59
CA SER A 40 -3.67 -17.38 1.68
C SER A 40 -3.00 -16.03 1.64
N MET A 41 -2.12 -15.75 2.60
CA MET A 41 -1.37 -14.50 2.66
C MET A 41 -0.01 -14.68 2.01
N ASP A 42 0.28 -13.89 0.98
CA ASP A 42 1.55 -13.96 0.25
C ASP A 42 1.76 -12.71 -0.59
N HIS A 43 2.84 -12.69 -1.35
CA HIS A 43 3.16 -11.63 -2.29
C HIS A 43 2.97 -12.08 -3.75
N ALA A 44 2.09 -13.04 -4.00
CA ALA A 44 1.88 -13.56 -5.34
C ALA A 44 1.58 -12.42 -6.31
N GLY A 45 2.29 -12.39 -7.43
CA GLY A 45 2.10 -11.35 -8.45
C GLY A 45 2.80 -10.04 -8.17
N PHE A 46 3.60 -9.93 -7.12
CA PHE A 46 4.28 -8.65 -6.83
C PHE A 46 5.14 -8.17 -7.99
N HIS A 47 5.78 -9.09 -8.72
CA HIS A 47 6.60 -8.70 -9.87
C HIS A 47 5.80 -7.87 -10.87
N ASN A 48 4.56 -8.25 -11.16
CA ASN A 48 3.71 -7.49 -12.07
C ASN A 48 3.28 -6.16 -11.47
N ARG A 49 3.03 -6.12 -10.17
CA ARG A 49 2.68 -4.87 -9.51
C ARG A 49 3.88 -3.92 -9.49
N ALA A 50 5.10 -4.46 -9.34
CA ALA A 50 6.32 -3.66 -9.40
C ALA A 50 6.52 -3.04 -10.78
N LYS A 51 6.24 -3.78 -11.84
CA LYS A 51 6.30 -3.24 -13.21
C LYS A 51 5.34 -2.08 -13.40
N GLN A 52 4.26 -2.05 -12.67
CA GLN A 52 3.25 -1.01 -12.76
C GLN A 52 3.50 0.15 -11.81
N GLY A 53 4.60 0.12 -11.07
CA GLY A 53 5.00 1.24 -10.24
C GLY A 53 5.06 0.99 -8.74
N ALA A 54 4.76 -0.22 -8.28
CA ALA A 54 4.89 -0.53 -6.87
C ALA A 54 6.37 -0.66 -6.51
N ARG A 55 6.76 0.05 -5.46
CA ARG A 55 8.12 0.05 -4.94
C ARG A 55 8.31 -1.02 -3.88
N ALA A 56 7.28 -1.25 -3.08
CA ALA A 56 7.30 -2.22 -1.99
C ALA A 56 5.86 -2.62 -1.65
N GLU A 57 5.73 -3.72 -0.93
CA GLU A 57 4.42 -4.24 -0.54
C GLU A 57 4.48 -4.80 0.87
N ASN A 58 3.51 -4.47 1.69
CA ASN A 58 3.27 -5.11 2.98
C ASN A 58 1.96 -5.87 2.89
N VAL A 59 1.91 -7.07 3.44
CA VAL A 59 0.67 -7.81 3.58
C VAL A 59 0.45 -8.20 5.04
N ALA A 60 -0.80 -8.36 5.43
CA ALA A 60 -1.16 -8.78 6.78
C ALA A 60 -2.45 -9.58 6.73
N MET A 61 -2.67 -10.40 7.75
CA MET A 61 -3.93 -11.11 7.91
C MET A 61 -4.33 -11.15 9.38
N GLY A 62 -5.62 -11.21 9.62
CA GLY A 62 -6.19 -11.36 10.95
C GLY A 62 -6.76 -10.09 11.54
N SER A 63 -6.09 -8.96 11.40
CA SER A 63 -6.60 -7.71 11.95
C SER A 63 -7.93 -7.35 11.33
N THR A 64 -8.88 -6.96 12.18
CA THR A 64 -10.22 -6.58 11.72
C THR A 64 -10.31 -5.10 11.40
N THR A 65 -9.28 -4.31 11.72
CA THR A 65 -9.25 -2.87 11.49
C THR A 65 -7.97 -2.46 10.79
N LYS A 66 -8.05 -1.33 10.09
CA LYS A 66 -6.86 -0.75 9.45
C LYS A 66 -5.79 -0.42 10.49
N ALA A 67 -6.19 0.14 11.62
CA ALA A 67 -5.26 0.48 12.69
C ALA A 67 -4.51 -0.76 13.18
N GLY A 68 -5.20 -1.89 13.30
CA GLY A 68 -4.58 -3.16 13.69
C GLY A 68 -3.57 -3.64 12.67
N ALA A 69 -3.89 -3.57 11.38
CA ALA A 69 -2.97 -3.95 10.31
C ALA A 69 -1.73 -3.06 10.33
N MET A 70 -1.93 -1.74 10.47
CA MET A 70 -0.83 -0.78 10.55
C MET A 70 0.09 -1.10 11.73
N ALA A 71 -0.48 -1.41 12.88
CA ALA A 71 0.28 -1.77 14.07
C ALA A 71 1.11 -3.03 13.84
N GLN A 72 0.54 -4.04 13.19
CA GLN A 72 1.29 -5.25 12.85
C GLN A 72 2.52 -4.92 11.99
N TRP A 73 2.33 -4.05 10.99
CA TRP A 73 3.45 -3.69 10.12
C TRP A 73 4.52 -2.89 10.85
N TRP A 74 4.13 -1.98 11.75
CA TRP A 74 5.09 -1.17 12.50
C TRP A 74 5.98 -1.99 13.44
N THR A 75 5.50 -3.15 13.91
CA THR A 75 6.26 -3.98 14.82
C THR A 75 7.23 -4.94 14.13
N SER A 76 7.24 -4.95 12.80
CA SER A 76 8.12 -5.80 12.02
C SER A 76 9.12 -4.92 11.25
N PRO A 77 10.44 -5.06 11.50
CA PRO A 77 11.43 -4.14 10.91
C PRO A 77 11.35 -4.00 9.39
N GLY A 78 11.16 -5.08 8.66
CA GLY A 78 11.05 -5.03 7.21
C GLY A 78 9.82 -4.29 6.75
N HIS A 79 8.68 -4.53 7.38
CA HIS A 79 7.44 -3.85 7.06
C HIS A 79 7.51 -2.36 7.42
N ALA A 80 8.09 -2.05 8.58
CA ALA A 80 8.26 -0.67 9.02
C ALA A 80 9.14 0.10 8.05
N ALA A 81 10.22 -0.51 7.58
CA ALA A 81 11.11 0.11 6.60
C ALA A 81 10.35 0.46 5.32
N ASN A 82 9.49 -0.44 4.84
CA ASN A 82 8.67 -0.16 3.66
C ASN A 82 7.74 1.04 3.89
N MET A 83 7.18 1.15 5.08
CA MET A 83 6.26 2.25 5.39
C MET A 83 6.95 3.61 5.41
N LEU A 84 8.28 3.63 5.59
CA LEU A 84 9.06 4.86 5.59
C LEU A 84 9.52 5.28 4.20
N LEU A 85 9.34 4.44 3.18
CA LEU A 85 9.70 4.80 1.82
C LEU A 85 8.81 5.94 1.33
N PRO A 86 9.39 6.86 0.52
CA PRO A 86 8.57 7.91 -0.07
C PRO A 86 7.64 7.34 -1.14
N GLY A 87 6.57 8.06 -1.41
CA GLY A 87 5.62 7.68 -2.43
C GLY A 87 4.23 7.44 -1.88
N CYS A 88 3.33 7.09 -2.76
CA CYS A 88 1.95 6.80 -2.41
C CYS A 88 1.86 5.53 -1.56
N LYS A 89 1.07 5.54 -0.53
CA LYS A 89 0.84 4.38 0.33
C LYS A 89 -0.64 4.00 0.25
N ALA A 90 -0.94 3.06 -0.60
CA ALA A 90 -2.31 2.60 -0.82
C ALA A 90 -2.58 1.38 0.06
N VAL A 91 -3.66 1.42 0.82
CA VAL A 91 -4.04 0.32 1.72
C VAL A 91 -5.39 -0.23 1.29
N ALA A 92 -5.50 -1.54 1.20
CA ALA A 92 -6.71 -2.21 0.80
C ALA A 92 -6.98 -3.41 1.70
N HIS A 93 -8.23 -3.88 1.67
CA HIS A 93 -8.72 -4.89 2.61
C HIS A 93 -9.76 -5.78 1.94
N ALA A 94 -9.72 -7.06 2.27
CA ALA A 94 -10.75 -8.01 1.83
C ALA A 94 -10.92 -9.09 2.90
N VAL A 95 -12.09 -9.72 2.91
CA VAL A 95 -12.41 -10.77 3.88
C VAL A 95 -12.73 -12.04 3.13
N SER A 96 -12.11 -13.16 3.54
CA SER A 96 -12.36 -14.45 2.94
C SER A 96 -13.74 -14.99 3.36
N LYS A 97 -14.18 -16.04 2.66
CA LYS A 97 -15.44 -16.72 3.03
C LYS A 97 -15.39 -17.29 4.43
N SER A 98 -14.18 -17.62 4.92
CA SER A 98 -14.00 -18.13 6.27
C SER A 98 -14.00 -17.02 7.33
N GLY A 99 -14.11 -15.76 6.91
CA GLY A 99 -14.10 -14.62 7.83
C GLY A 99 -12.73 -14.08 8.16
N ARG A 100 -11.69 -14.51 7.45
CA ARG A 100 -10.34 -14.03 7.69
C ARG A 100 -10.09 -12.73 6.92
N HIS A 101 -9.51 -11.76 7.60
CA HIS A 101 -9.21 -10.45 7.04
C HIS A 101 -7.81 -10.41 6.43
N TYR A 102 -7.71 -9.87 5.21
CA TYR A 102 -6.44 -9.72 4.50
C TYR A 102 -6.23 -8.27 4.13
N TRP A 103 -5.00 -7.81 4.31
CA TRP A 103 -4.62 -6.41 4.08
C TRP A 103 -3.43 -6.32 3.17
N THR A 104 -3.42 -5.33 2.29
CA THR A 104 -2.28 -5.02 1.43
C THR A 104 -1.99 -3.54 1.51
N MET A 105 -0.71 -3.20 1.71
CA MET A 105 -0.23 -1.83 1.49
C MET A 105 0.73 -1.88 0.31
N LEU A 106 0.48 -1.08 -0.71
CA LEU A 106 1.44 -0.87 -1.78
C LEU A 106 2.04 0.51 -1.65
N ILE A 107 3.36 0.57 -1.74
CA ILE A 107 4.09 1.83 -1.77
C ILE A 107 4.44 2.08 -3.23
N GLY A 108 3.88 3.14 -3.80
CA GLY A 108 4.12 3.51 -5.19
C GLY A 108 5.31 4.43 -5.33
N ARG A 109 5.73 4.61 -6.56
CA ARG A 109 6.82 5.53 -6.90
C ARG A 109 6.33 6.95 -6.99
#